data_b1f8dac32a886a92916fa33ce1344bb8
#
_entry.id   b1f8dac32a886a92916fa33ce1344bb8
#
_cell.length_a   1.000
_cell.length_b   1.000
_cell.length_c   1.000
_cell.angle_alpha   90.00
_cell.angle_beta   90.00
_cell.angle_gamma   90.00
#
_symmetry.space_group_name_H-M   'P 1'
#
loop_
_entity.id
_entity.type
_entity.pdbx_description
1 polymer ?
#
loop_
_entity_poly.entity_id
_entity_poly.type
_entity_poly.pdbx_seq_one_letter_code
_entity_poly.pdbx_strand_id
1 'polypeptide(L)'
;MITREADYCIRTVLHLSRGEHRHQPVPVERLAREMDIPVPFLRRILAQLIDAGMVTSHRGRNGGLSLNGDPAGISLLDILRLADDKGLLLNRCLAENGCCTHLDTCTVHGAMHKLQTMLEEQLQSITFDQLV
;
A
#
# COMPACT_ATOMS: atom_id res chain seq x y z
N MET A 1 4.25 -8.91 -9.36
CA MET A 1 4.11 -7.60 -10.03
C MET A 1 3.09 -6.78 -9.23
N ILE A 2 3.33 -5.50 -9.06
CA ILE A 2 2.43 -4.60 -8.32
C ILE A 2 1.07 -4.54 -9.05
N THR A 3 -0.01 -4.82 -8.33
CA THR A 3 -1.37 -4.77 -8.86
C THR A 3 -1.83 -3.31 -9.07
N ARG A 4 -2.86 -3.10 -9.91
CA ARG A 4 -3.48 -1.79 -10.07
C ARG A 4 -4.05 -1.26 -8.75
N GLU A 5 -4.56 -2.16 -7.91
CA GLU A 5 -5.07 -1.82 -6.58
C GLU A 5 -3.97 -1.29 -5.67
N ALA A 6 -2.82 -1.96 -5.65
CA ALA A 6 -1.65 -1.50 -4.91
C ALA A 6 -1.12 -0.16 -5.42
N ASP A 7 -1.07 0.05 -6.74
CA ASP A 7 -0.69 1.34 -7.34
C ASP A 7 -1.64 2.47 -6.89
N TYR A 8 -2.95 2.22 -6.87
CA TYR A 8 -3.92 3.20 -6.40
C TYR A 8 -3.80 3.48 -4.89
N CYS A 9 -3.52 2.46 -4.06
CA CYS A 9 -3.24 2.64 -2.64
C CYS A 9 -2.01 3.53 -2.44
N ILE A 10 -0.91 3.24 -3.13
CA ILE A 10 0.34 4.01 -3.08
C ILE A 10 0.08 5.46 -3.45
N ARG A 11 -0.59 5.72 -4.57
CA ARG A 11 -0.90 7.08 -5.03
C ARG A 11 -1.76 7.83 -4.02
N THR A 12 -2.76 7.16 -3.43
CA THR A 12 -3.66 7.77 -2.46
C THR A 12 -2.91 8.21 -1.22
N VAL A 13 -2.10 7.30 -0.63
CA VAL A 13 -1.31 7.63 0.57
C VAL A 13 -0.28 8.72 0.26
N LEU A 14 0.41 8.62 -0.88
CA LEU A 14 1.39 9.62 -1.31
C LEU A 14 0.73 11.01 -1.45
N HIS A 15 -0.45 11.08 -2.07
CA HIS A 15 -1.17 12.33 -2.28
C HIS A 15 -1.62 12.97 -0.97
N LEU A 16 -2.16 12.16 -0.05
CA LEU A 16 -2.57 12.62 1.30
C LEU A 16 -1.37 12.99 2.20
N SER A 17 -0.17 12.51 1.87
CA SER A 17 1.07 12.82 2.62
C SER A 17 1.66 14.19 2.24
N ARG A 18 1.25 14.76 1.09
CA ARG A 18 1.86 15.97 0.53
C ARG A 18 1.26 17.26 1.09
N GLY A 19 2.14 18.22 1.40
CA GLY A 19 1.86 19.66 1.56
C GLY A 19 0.58 19.99 2.31
N GLU A 20 -0.30 20.73 1.67
CA GLU A 20 -1.58 21.20 2.23
C GLU A 20 -2.56 20.07 2.55
N HIS A 21 -2.52 18.95 1.80
CA HIS A 21 -3.41 17.80 2.01
C HIS A 21 -3.16 17.08 3.33
N ARG A 22 -1.98 17.25 3.90
CA ARG A 22 -1.64 16.69 5.21
C ARG A 22 -2.42 17.33 6.35
N HIS A 23 -2.78 18.59 6.20
CA HIS A 23 -3.37 19.41 7.27
C HIS A 23 -4.86 19.65 7.12
N GLN A 24 -5.44 19.32 5.97
CA GLN A 24 -6.86 19.53 5.68
C GLN A 24 -7.46 18.31 4.99
N PRO A 25 -8.68 17.87 5.40
CA PRO A 25 -9.38 16.79 4.72
C PRO A 25 -9.61 17.11 3.24
N VAL A 26 -9.38 16.14 2.36
CA VAL A 26 -9.57 16.28 0.92
C VAL A 26 -10.81 15.52 0.47
N PRO A 27 -11.78 16.16 -0.20
CA PRO A 27 -12.97 15.48 -0.71
C PRO A 27 -12.63 14.38 -1.71
N VAL A 28 -13.39 13.28 -1.69
CA VAL A 28 -13.17 12.10 -2.57
C VAL A 28 -13.12 12.50 -4.04
N GLU A 29 -14.03 13.37 -4.48
CA GLU A 29 -14.12 13.82 -5.87
C GLU A 29 -12.89 14.62 -6.30
N ARG A 30 -12.31 15.40 -5.38
CA ARG A 30 -11.06 16.12 -5.62
C ARG A 30 -9.89 15.13 -5.74
N LEU A 31 -9.76 14.19 -4.81
CA LEU A 31 -8.74 13.13 -4.86
C LEU A 31 -8.81 12.33 -6.16
N ALA A 32 -10.00 11.88 -6.54
CA ALA A 32 -10.23 11.11 -7.75
C ALA A 32 -9.75 11.86 -9.01
N ARG A 33 -10.08 13.15 -9.10
CA ARG A 33 -9.69 14.00 -10.22
C ARG A 33 -8.19 14.25 -10.26
N GLU A 34 -7.58 14.61 -9.11
CA GLU A 34 -6.15 14.93 -9.04
C GLU A 34 -5.25 13.72 -9.29
N MET A 35 -5.73 12.52 -8.98
CA MET A 35 -4.97 11.26 -9.18
C MET A 35 -5.36 10.50 -10.45
N ASP A 36 -6.37 10.98 -11.18
CA ASP A 36 -6.94 10.28 -12.34
C ASP A 36 -7.37 8.83 -12.00
N ILE A 37 -8.08 8.70 -10.88
CA ILE A 37 -8.64 7.43 -10.41
C ILE A 37 -10.17 7.52 -10.45
N PRO A 38 -10.87 6.56 -11.10
CA PRO A 38 -12.34 6.55 -11.08
C PRO A 38 -12.90 6.47 -9.65
N VAL A 39 -13.89 7.32 -9.34
CA VAL A 39 -14.47 7.44 -7.97
C VAL A 39 -14.87 6.09 -7.37
N PRO A 40 -15.54 5.15 -8.09
CA PRO A 40 -15.91 3.85 -7.51
C PRO A 40 -14.69 3.03 -7.04
N PHE A 41 -13.60 3.03 -7.80
CA PHE A 41 -12.36 2.36 -7.41
C PHE A 41 -11.70 3.05 -6.23
N LEU A 42 -11.63 4.39 -6.24
CA LEU A 42 -11.07 5.15 -5.13
C LEU A 42 -11.84 4.90 -3.83
N ARG A 43 -13.17 4.84 -3.86
CA ARG A 43 -13.98 4.52 -2.66
C ARG A 43 -13.62 3.16 -2.07
N ARG A 44 -13.38 2.15 -2.91
CA ARG A 44 -12.94 0.82 -2.45
C ARG A 44 -11.56 0.88 -1.80
N ILE A 45 -10.61 1.57 -2.41
CA ILE A 45 -9.27 1.78 -1.87
C ILE A 45 -9.33 2.51 -0.52
N LEU A 46 -10.12 3.58 -0.44
CA LEU A 46 -10.29 4.36 0.79
C LEU A 46 -10.90 3.52 1.92
N ALA A 47 -11.87 2.65 1.62
CA ALA A 47 -12.43 1.75 2.62
C ALA A 47 -11.34 0.83 3.23
N GLN A 48 -10.48 0.23 2.42
CA GLN A 48 -9.36 -0.59 2.89
C GLN A 48 -8.37 0.22 3.74
N LEU A 49 -8.00 1.43 3.29
CA LEU A 49 -7.07 2.30 4.02
C LEU A 49 -7.65 2.79 5.35
N ILE A 50 -8.97 3.04 5.41
CA ILE A 50 -9.69 3.41 6.63
C ILE A 50 -9.74 2.22 7.60
N ASP A 51 -10.10 1.03 7.12
CA ASP A 51 -10.15 -0.19 7.93
C ASP A 51 -8.78 -0.55 8.51
N ALA A 52 -7.71 -0.27 7.77
CA ALA A 52 -6.33 -0.43 8.22
C ALA A 52 -5.86 0.69 9.18
N GLY A 53 -6.68 1.72 9.42
CA GLY A 53 -6.33 2.84 10.27
C GLY A 53 -5.32 3.84 9.68
N MET A 54 -5.04 3.76 8.38
CA MET A 54 -4.09 4.65 7.70
C MET A 54 -4.70 5.96 7.24
N VAL A 55 -6.01 5.97 7.01
CA VAL A 55 -6.78 7.13 6.55
C VAL A 55 -7.98 7.33 7.46
N THR A 56 -8.33 8.59 7.71
CA THR A 56 -9.51 8.99 8.47
C THR A 56 -10.49 9.74 7.56
N SER A 57 -11.77 9.40 7.68
CA SER A 57 -12.86 10.10 7.01
C SER A 57 -13.49 11.13 7.95
N HIS A 58 -13.66 12.35 7.46
CA HIS A 58 -14.29 13.45 8.17
C HIS A 58 -15.61 13.82 7.50
N ARG A 59 -16.66 13.93 8.30
CA ARG A 59 -18.01 14.35 7.83
C ARG A 59 -18.17 15.87 7.84
N GLY A 60 -19.13 16.36 7.06
CA GLY A 60 -19.56 17.76 7.04
C GLY A 60 -19.06 18.55 5.83
N ARG A 61 -19.34 19.87 5.85
CA ARG A 61 -19.05 20.78 4.72
C ARG A 61 -17.55 20.84 4.37
N ASN A 62 -16.67 20.78 5.36
CA ASN A 62 -15.21 20.77 5.21
C ASN A 62 -14.65 19.35 5.41
N GLY A 63 -15.46 18.34 5.17
CA GLY A 63 -15.10 16.95 5.30
C GLY A 63 -14.28 16.41 4.13
N GLY A 64 -13.88 15.17 4.25
CA GLY A 64 -13.07 14.46 3.27
C GLY A 64 -12.17 13.44 3.94
N LEU A 65 -11.09 13.14 3.30
CA LEU A 65 -10.12 12.15 3.74
C LEU A 65 -8.81 12.83 4.17
N SER A 66 -8.23 12.35 5.24
CA SER A 66 -6.88 12.76 5.68
C SER A 66 -6.05 11.54 6.07
N LEU A 67 -4.74 11.65 5.96
CA LEU A 67 -3.84 10.63 6.47
C LEU A 67 -3.94 10.58 8.00
N ASN A 68 -3.96 9.38 8.56
CA ASN A 68 -3.93 9.17 9.99
C ASN A 68 -2.49 9.01 10.48
N GLY A 69 -1.99 9.97 11.23
CA GLY A 69 -0.64 9.93 11.76
C GLY A 69 0.44 10.48 10.83
N ASP A 70 1.68 10.05 11.07
CA ASP A 70 2.86 10.52 10.33
C ASP A 70 3.15 9.62 9.12
N PRO A 71 3.39 10.19 7.91
CA PRO A 71 3.86 9.44 6.76
C PRO A 71 5.13 8.61 7.01
N ALA A 72 5.98 9.02 7.96
CA ALA A 72 7.15 8.25 8.39
C ALA A 72 6.81 6.89 9.03
N GLY A 73 5.59 6.73 9.51
CA GLY A 73 5.08 5.47 10.07
C GLY A 73 4.48 4.52 9.04
N ILE A 74 4.44 4.88 7.76
CA ILE A 74 3.86 4.05 6.69
C ILE A 74 4.94 3.73 5.66
N SER A 75 5.24 2.45 5.47
CA SER A 75 6.19 1.99 4.47
C SER A 75 5.50 1.54 3.17
N LEU A 76 6.28 1.41 2.08
CA LEU A 76 5.78 0.79 0.85
C LEU A 76 5.33 -0.66 1.08
N LEU A 77 6.02 -1.39 1.96
CA LEU A 77 5.65 -2.78 2.27
C LEU A 77 4.26 -2.86 2.92
N ASP A 78 3.93 -1.93 3.83
CA ASP A 78 2.62 -1.90 4.49
C ASP A 78 1.48 -1.76 3.48
N ILE A 79 1.65 -0.88 2.48
CA ILE A 79 0.65 -0.67 1.43
C ILE A 79 0.53 -1.88 0.51
N LEU A 80 1.65 -2.51 0.14
CA LEU A 80 1.63 -3.69 -0.73
C LEU A 80 0.94 -4.88 -0.05
N ARG A 81 1.18 -5.08 1.25
CA ARG A 81 0.51 -6.11 2.05
C ARG A 81 -0.98 -5.85 2.23
N LEU A 82 -1.37 -4.58 2.36
CA LEU A 82 -2.78 -4.20 2.47
C LEU A 82 -3.54 -4.47 1.17
N ALA A 83 -2.93 -4.14 0.04
CA ALA A 83 -3.58 -4.25 -1.27
C ALA A 83 -3.64 -5.68 -1.83
N ASP A 84 -2.80 -6.57 -1.34
CA ASP A 84 -2.79 -7.99 -1.72
C ASP A 84 -2.37 -8.82 -0.50
N ASP A 85 -3.27 -9.69 -0.03
CA ASP A 85 -3.03 -10.59 1.12
C ASP A 85 -1.76 -11.45 0.96
N LYS A 86 -1.36 -11.71 -0.27
CA LYS A 86 -0.14 -12.45 -0.59
C LYS A 86 1.10 -11.56 -0.61
N GLY A 87 0.90 -10.24 -0.55
CA GLY A 87 1.99 -9.27 -0.73
C GLY A 87 2.68 -9.41 -2.08
N LEU A 88 3.89 -8.88 -2.17
CA LEU A 88 4.72 -9.00 -3.37
C LEU A 88 5.61 -10.24 -3.27
N LEU A 89 5.11 -11.39 -3.72
CA LEU A 89 5.87 -12.63 -3.77
C LEU A 89 6.62 -12.79 -5.08
N LEU A 90 7.91 -13.09 -5.00
CA LEU A 90 8.75 -13.39 -6.17
C LEU A 90 8.37 -14.73 -6.81
N ASN A 91 7.93 -15.70 -6.00
CA ASN A 91 7.47 -17.00 -6.50
C ASN A 91 6.47 -17.63 -5.52
N ARG A 92 5.59 -18.48 -6.04
CA ARG A 92 4.57 -19.22 -5.28
C ARG A 92 5.15 -20.08 -4.16
N CYS A 93 6.35 -20.62 -4.32
CA CYS A 93 7.01 -21.44 -3.29
C CYS A 93 7.40 -20.67 -2.03
N LEU A 94 7.31 -19.34 -2.05
CA LEU A 94 7.59 -18.46 -0.92
C LEU A 94 6.35 -18.11 -0.09
N ALA A 95 5.16 -18.49 -0.56
CA ALA A 95 3.93 -18.32 0.19
C ALA A 95 3.92 -19.24 1.42
N GLU A 96 3.32 -18.79 2.52
CA GLU A 96 3.20 -19.57 3.77
C GLU A 96 2.55 -20.94 3.56
N ASN A 97 1.63 -21.04 2.60
CA ASN A 97 0.99 -22.29 2.17
C ASN A 97 1.61 -22.86 0.90
N GLY A 98 2.89 -22.57 0.67
CA GLY A 98 3.61 -22.99 -0.53
C GLY A 98 3.51 -24.49 -0.75
N CYS A 99 2.77 -24.90 -1.78
CA CYS A 99 2.51 -26.29 -2.14
C CYS A 99 3.49 -26.79 -3.21
N CYS A 100 4.76 -26.41 -3.12
CA CYS A 100 5.77 -26.93 -4.02
C CYS A 100 6.24 -28.32 -3.54
N THR A 101 6.04 -29.34 -4.36
CA THR A 101 6.46 -30.71 -4.06
C THR A 101 7.98 -30.92 -4.06
N HIS A 102 8.76 -29.92 -4.52
CA HIS A 102 10.20 -29.96 -4.64
C HIS A 102 10.94 -29.12 -3.59
N LEU A 103 10.24 -28.59 -2.58
CA LEU A 103 10.85 -27.69 -1.58
C LEU A 103 12.09 -28.28 -0.93
N ASP A 104 12.03 -29.55 -0.51
CA ASP A 104 13.12 -30.22 0.23
C ASP A 104 14.39 -30.49 -0.61
N THR A 105 14.26 -30.49 -1.93
CA THR A 105 15.34 -30.79 -2.88
C THR A 105 15.71 -29.62 -3.79
N CYS A 106 14.97 -28.52 -3.68
CA CYS A 106 15.12 -27.37 -4.59
C CYS A 106 16.29 -26.47 -4.17
N THR A 107 17.36 -26.49 -4.94
CA THR A 107 18.53 -25.62 -4.70
C THR A 107 18.26 -24.14 -4.96
N VAL A 108 17.21 -23.81 -5.72
CA VAL A 108 16.82 -22.42 -6.05
C VAL A 108 15.98 -21.79 -4.93
N HIS A 109 15.25 -22.60 -4.15
CA HIS A 109 14.34 -22.10 -3.11
C HIS A 109 15.05 -21.18 -2.09
N GLY A 110 16.23 -21.60 -1.60
CA GLY A 110 17.01 -20.79 -0.65
C GLY A 110 17.44 -19.44 -1.22
N ALA A 111 17.84 -19.41 -2.49
CA ALA A 111 18.20 -18.16 -3.17
C ALA A 111 16.99 -17.24 -3.34
N MET A 112 15.85 -17.79 -3.73
CA MET A 112 14.60 -17.03 -3.88
C MET A 112 14.10 -16.49 -2.54
N HIS A 113 14.20 -17.28 -1.48
CA HIS A 113 13.84 -16.84 -0.13
C HIS A 113 14.72 -15.67 0.33
N LYS A 114 16.02 -15.74 0.12
CA LYS A 114 16.94 -14.64 0.44
C LYS A 114 16.59 -13.36 -0.33
N LEU A 115 16.30 -13.48 -1.63
CA LEU A 115 15.90 -12.33 -2.45
C LEU A 115 14.58 -11.73 -1.98
N GLN A 116 13.60 -12.56 -1.59
CA GLN A 116 12.32 -12.11 -1.02
C GLN A 116 12.55 -11.29 0.25
N THR A 117 13.37 -11.80 1.18
CA THR A 117 13.70 -11.10 2.43
C THR A 117 14.36 -9.75 2.14
N MET A 118 15.35 -9.71 1.26
CA MET A 118 16.02 -8.46 0.87
C MET A 118 15.04 -7.45 0.25
N LEU A 119 14.11 -7.91 -0.59
CA LEU A 119 13.08 -7.06 -1.20
C LEU A 119 12.16 -6.47 -0.13
N GLU A 120 11.66 -7.30 0.80
CA GLU A 120 10.80 -6.85 1.89
C GLU A 120 11.50 -5.86 2.82
N GLU A 121 12.76 -6.09 3.17
CA GLU A 121 13.58 -5.17 3.96
C GLU A 121 13.73 -3.81 3.26
N GLN A 122 13.98 -3.80 1.96
CA GLN A 122 14.06 -2.56 1.18
C GLN A 122 12.70 -1.84 1.12
N LEU A 123 11.61 -2.56 0.85
CA LEU A 123 10.27 -1.98 0.84
C LEU A 123 9.85 -1.43 2.21
N GLN A 124 10.25 -2.09 3.29
CA GLN A 124 10.00 -1.63 4.65
C GLN A 124 10.80 -0.36 5.00
N SER A 125 11.99 -0.20 4.45
CA SER A 125 12.85 0.95 4.69
C SER A 125 12.41 2.22 3.96
N ILE A 126 11.55 2.10 2.94
CA ILE A 126 11.04 3.23 2.15
C ILE A 126 9.71 3.68 2.75
N THR A 127 9.71 4.82 3.42
CA THR A 127 8.54 5.41 4.06
C THR A 127 7.99 6.60 3.26
N PHE A 128 6.71 6.92 3.45
CA PHE A 128 6.04 7.94 2.63
C PHE A 128 6.52 9.37 2.88
N ASP A 129 7.12 9.67 4.04
CA ASP A 129 7.78 10.97 4.28
C ASP A 129 9.00 11.19 3.38
N GLN A 130 9.68 10.12 2.99
CA GLN A 130 10.84 10.18 2.08
C GLN A 130 10.43 10.39 0.60
N LEU A 131 9.15 10.17 0.28
CA LEU A 131 8.63 10.21 -1.09
C LEU A 131 7.89 11.52 -1.43
N VAL A 132 7.76 12.42 -0.46
CA VAL A 132 7.05 13.71 -0.62
C VAL A 132 8.01 14.89 -0.80
#